data_f58b99cee57e2955157e2b793903801e
#
_entry.id   f58b99cee57e2955157e2b793903801e
#
_cell.length_a   1.000
_cell.length_b   1.000
_cell.length_c   1.000
_cell.angle_alpha   90.00
_cell.angle_beta   90.00
_cell.angle_gamma   90.00
#
_symmetry.space_group_name_H-M   'P 1'
#
loop_
_entity.id
_entity.type
_entity.pdbx_description
1 polymer ?
#
loop_
_entity_poly.entity_id
_entity_poly.type
_entity_poly.pdbx_seq_one_letter_code
_entity_poly.pdbx_strand_id
1 'polypeptide(L)'
;MGSLLGGGKPDNLFRLETALDPPVQQASDPAARRAIIFLPIDFAAEARSDRILVSRGAETLYLKDARWVTPAPDMLAGLARTVFAAHASEILLTTPRQASGVDYALQLSVDRFEAVYVPAAGKRTRRSCAWRARHACSA
;
A
#
# COMPACT_ATOMS: atom_id res chain seq x y z
N MET A 1 -16.10 19.47 -35.15
CA MET A 1 -15.15 19.48 -34.04
C MET A 1 -15.53 18.32 -33.10
N GLY A 2 -14.92 17.17 -33.36
CA GLY A 2 -15.27 15.94 -32.63
C GLY A 2 -14.87 15.99 -31.14
N SER A 3 -15.77 15.60 -30.28
CA SER A 3 -15.52 15.38 -28.86
C SER A 3 -14.51 14.25 -28.68
N LEU A 4 -13.26 14.57 -28.42
CA LEU A 4 -12.19 13.62 -28.12
C LEU A 4 -12.17 13.18 -26.64
N LEU A 5 -13.17 13.56 -25.86
CA LEU A 5 -13.35 13.13 -24.48
C LEU A 5 -14.40 12.00 -24.49
N GLY A 6 -13.94 10.76 -24.40
CA GLY A 6 -14.79 9.61 -24.25
C GLY A 6 -15.77 9.83 -23.10
N GLY A 7 -17.08 9.85 -23.44
CA GLY A 7 -18.18 10.14 -22.50
C GLY A 7 -18.50 9.01 -21.52
N GLY A 8 -17.49 8.36 -20.93
CA GLY A 8 -17.67 7.45 -19.80
C GLY A 8 -17.71 8.24 -18.51
N LYS A 9 -18.58 7.81 -17.59
CA LYS A 9 -18.58 8.33 -16.23
C LYS A 9 -17.16 8.17 -15.64
N PRO A 10 -16.56 9.22 -15.04
CA PRO A 10 -15.22 9.12 -14.47
C PRO A 10 -15.20 8.10 -13.32
N ASP A 11 -14.17 7.28 -13.25
CA ASP A 11 -13.95 6.36 -12.14
C ASP A 11 -13.74 7.16 -10.85
N ASN A 12 -14.27 6.64 -9.75
CA ASN A 12 -13.97 7.17 -8.42
C ASN A 12 -12.55 6.71 -8.03
N LEU A 13 -11.70 7.67 -7.67
CA LEU A 13 -10.33 7.39 -7.27
C LEU A 13 -10.23 7.29 -5.76
N PHE A 14 -9.58 6.23 -5.31
CA PHE A 14 -9.36 5.93 -3.91
C PHE A 14 -7.87 5.96 -3.57
N ARG A 15 -7.55 6.39 -2.35
CA ARG A 15 -6.20 6.41 -1.80
C ARG A 15 -6.18 5.65 -0.48
N LEU A 16 -5.07 5.00 -0.20
CA LEU A 16 -4.80 4.49 1.14
C LEU A 16 -4.29 5.63 2.00
N GLU A 17 -4.93 5.80 3.14
CA GLU A 17 -4.51 6.74 4.17
C GLU A 17 -4.37 5.99 5.48
N THR A 18 -3.35 6.33 6.27
CA THR A 18 -3.27 5.88 7.65
C THR A 18 -3.58 7.05 8.56
N ALA A 19 -4.35 6.80 9.60
CA ALA A 19 -4.45 7.70 10.74
C ALA A 19 -3.21 7.47 11.61
N LEU A 20 -2.06 7.96 11.16
CA LEU A 20 -0.86 8.00 11.98
C LEU A 20 -0.96 9.24 12.87
N ASP A 21 -0.71 9.04 14.16
CA ASP A 21 -0.41 10.17 15.03
C ASP A 21 0.76 10.97 14.43
N PRO A 22 0.77 12.30 14.58
CA PRO A 22 1.87 13.10 14.07
C PRO A 22 3.19 12.55 14.61
N PRO A 23 4.22 12.41 13.75
CA PRO A 23 5.49 11.84 14.16
C PRO A 23 6.02 12.63 15.35
N VAL A 24 6.34 11.93 16.40
CA VAL A 24 7.13 12.52 17.48
C VAL A 24 8.49 12.83 16.85
N GLN A 25 8.74 14.08 16.55
CA GLN A 25 10.03 14.56 16.01
C GLN A 25 11.10 14.36 17.08
N GLN A 26 11.57 13.14 17.23
CA GLN A 26 12.85 12.90 17.85
C GLN A 26 13.88 13.23 16.78
N ALA A 27 14.65 14.28 17.01
CA ALA A 27 15.77 14.66 16.16
C ALA A 27 16.86 13.57 16.29
N SER A 28 16.70 12.49 15.53
CA SER A 28 17.73 11.48 15.41
C SER A 28 18.86 12.05 14.57
N ASP A 29 20.09 11.99 15.08
CA ASP A 29 21.27 12.37 14.33
C ASP A 29 21.26 11.62 12.97
N PRO A 30 21.32 12.35 11.84
CA PRO A 30 21.36 11.72 10.52
C PRO A 30 22.48 10.69 10.36
N ALA A 31 23.60 10.88 11.06
CA ALA A 31 24.76 9.99 11.04
C ALA A 31 24.51 8.67 11.81
N ALA A 32 23.53 8.63 12.71
CA ALA A 32 23.20 7.44 13.49
C ALA A 32 22.14 6.54 12.82
N ARG A 33 21.59 6.95 11.68
CA ARG A 33 20.55 6.19 10.98
C ARG A 33 21.13 4.96 10.30
N ARG A 34 20.50 3.82 10.53
CA ARG A 34 20.82 2.57 9.81
C ARG A 34 20.08 2.53 8.48
N ALA A 35 20.83 2.41 7.38
CA ALA A 35 20.23 2.24 6.08
C ALA A 35 19.78 0.78 5.90
N ILE A 36 18.59 0.59 5.35
CA ILE A 36 18.02 -0.71 4.98
C ILE A 36 17.55 -0.62 3.52
N ILE A 37 17.93 -1.57 2.70
CA ILE A 37 17.44 -1.64 1.31
C ILE A 37 15.97 -2.04 1.35
N PHE A 38 15.09 -1.17 0.86
CA PHE A 38 13.68 -1.50 0.68
C PHE A 38 13.46 -2.04 -0.73
N LEU A 39 13.23 -3.34 -0.80
CA LEU A 39 12.96 -4.04 -2.06
C LEU A 39 11.54 -3.75 -2.55
N PRO A 40 11.28 -3.90 -3.86
CA PRO A 40 9.92 -3.83 -4.40
C PRO A 40 9.01 -4.81 -3.65
N ILE A 41 7.82 -4.34 -3.32
CA ILE A 41 6.83 -5.17 -2.62
C ILE A 41 6.33 -6.25 -3.58
N ASP A 42 6.39 -7.49 -3.15
CA ASP A 42 5.78 -8.59 -3.89
C ASP A 42 4.28 -8.65 -3.62
N PHE A 43 3.50 -8.59 -4.69
CA PHE A 43 2.03 -8.62 -4.64
C PHE A 43 1.49 -9.79 -5.43
N ALA A 44 0.37 -10.34 -5.00
CA ALA A 44 -0.44 -11.22 -5.80
C ALA A 44 -0.78 -10.56 -7.15
N ALA A 45 -0.68 -11.31 -8.24
CA ALA A 45 -0.75 -10.76 -9.61
C ALA A 45 -2.05 -9.96 -9.87
N GLU A 46 -3.17 -10.43 -9.32
CA GLU A 46 -4.49 -9.82 -9.44
C GLU A 46 -4.59 -8.47 -8.73
N ALA A 47 -3.74 -8.21 -7.72
CA ALA A 47 -3.76 -6.99 -6.92
C ALA A 47 -2.69 -5.96 -7.31
N ARG A 48 -1.86 -6.24 -8.34
CA ARG A 48 -0.75 -5.36 -8.76
C ARG A 48 -1.18 -4.09 -9.48
N SER A 49 -2.44 -4.03 -9.92
CA SER A 49 -2.92 -2.92 -10.73
C SER A 49 -3.55 -1.81 -9.87
N ASP A 50 -4.04 -0.78 -10.55
CA ASP A 50 -4.86 0.28 -9.98
C ASP A 50 -6.32 -0.13 -9.76
N ARG A 51 -6.71 -1.38 -10.13
CA ARG A 51 -8.06 -1.88 -9.96
C ARG A 51 -8.29 -2.36 -8.53
N ILE A 52 -9.45 -2.02 -7.98
CA ILE A 52 -9.82 -2.46 -6.62
C ILE A 52 -10.42 -3.85 -6.70
N LEU A 53 -9.75 -4.80 -6.06
CA LEU A 53 -10.22 -6.17 -5.94
C LEU A 53 -11.24 -6.26 -4.79
N VAL A 54 -12.32 -7.00 -5.01
CA VAL A 54 -13.37 -7.22 -4.01
C VAL A 54 -13.66 -8.71 -3.92
N SER A 55 -13.69 -9.25 -2.71
CA SER A 55 -14.12 -10.62 -2.48
C SER A 55 -15.47 -10.68 -1.76
N ARG A 56 -16.29 -11.64 -2.20
CA ARG A 56 -17.58 -11.98 -1.63
C ARG A 56 -17.70 -13.49 -1.50
N GLY A 57 -17.37 -14.01 -0.34
CA GLY A 57 -17.23 -15.45 -0.15
C GLY A 57 -16.07 -16.00 -0.99
N ALA A 58 -16.35 -16.94 -1.88
CA ALA A 58 -15.36 -17.51 -2.81
C ALA A 58 -15.22 -16.73 -4.13
N GLU A 59 -16.10 -15.76 -4.37
CA GLU A 59 -16.10 -14.96 -5.60
C GLU A 59 -15.19 -13.75 -5.43
N THR A 60 -14.33 -13.52 -6.41
CA THR A 60 -13.44 -12.35 -6.47
C THR A 60 -13.68 -11.60 -7.77
N LEU A 61 -13.87 -10.31 -7.69
CA LEU A 61 -14.14 -9.44 -8.83
C LEU A 61 -13.52 -8.06 -8.65
N TYR A 62 -13.38 -7.34 -9.75
CA TYR A 62 -12.92 -5.95 -9.68
C TYR A 62 -14.12 -5.00 -9.51
N LEU A 63 -13.94 -4.03 -8.61
CA LEU A 63 -14.96 -3.03 -8.36
C LEU A 63 -15.12 -2.15 -9.60
N LYS A 64 -16.36 -2.01 -10.06
CA LYS A 64 -16.70 -1.16 -11.21
C LYS A 64 -16.70 0.31 -10.80
N ASP A 65 -16.32 1.19 -11.74
CA ASP A 65 -16.31 2.65 -11.56
C ASP A 65 -15.49 3.13 -10.35
N ALA A 66 -14.46 2.34 -9.96
CA ALA A 66 -13.59 2.64 -8.83
C ALA A 66 -12.17 2.12 -9.09
N ARG A 67 -11.18 2.95 -8.80
CA ARG A 67 -9.77 2.62 -8.95
C ARG A 67 -8.93 3.21 -7.82
N TRP A 68 -7.76 2.64 -7.61
CA TRP A 68 -6.71 3.30 -6.85
C TRP A 68 -6.13 4.48 -7.64
N VAL A 69 -5.68 5.53 -6.96
CA VAL A 69 -5.01 6.69 -7.62
C VAL A 69 -3.69 6.31 -8.29
N THR A 70 -3.04 5.25 -7.80
CA THR A 70 -1.84 4.63 -8.36
C THR A 70 -1.91 3.12 -8.12
N PRO A 71 -1.09 2.28 -8.77
CA PRO A 71 -1.04 0.85 -8.49
C PRO A 71 -0.85 0.55 -7.00
N ALA A 72 -1.54 -0.48 -6.51
CA ALA A 72 -1.54 -0.82 -5.08
C ALA A 72 -0.13 -1.04 -4.48
N PRO A 73 0.84 -1.69 -5.18
CA PRO A 73 2.21 -1.81 -4.69
C PRO A 73 2.89 -0.47 -4.42
N ASP A 74 2.68 0.51 -5.31
CA ASP A 74 3.30 1.84 -5.20
C ASP A 74 2.69 2.64 -4.04
N MET A 75 1.36 2.55 -3.86
CA MET A 75 0.70 3.16 -2.71
C MET A 75 1.20 2.58 -1.40
N LEU A 76 1.30 1.25 -1.30
CA LEU A 76 1.75 0.59 -0.09
C LEU A 76 3.23 0.89 0.19
N ALA A 77 4.07 0.96 -0.85
CA ALA A 77 5.47 1.35 -0.70
C ALA A 77 5.61 2.79 -0.18
N GLY A 78 4.82 3.71 -0.72
CA GLY A 78 4.76 5.09 -0.22
C GLY A 78 4.32 5.16 1.24
N LEU A 79 3.28 4.41 1.60
CA LEU A 79 2.77 4.32 2.95
C LEU A 79 3.80 3.74 3.92
N ALA A 80 4.47 2.63 3.54
CA ALA A 80 5.51 2.02 4.35
C ALA A 80 6.64 3.01 4.64
N ARG A 81 7.11 3.78 3.65
CA ARG A 81 8.14 4.82 3.85
C ARG A 81 7.68 5.87 4.85
N THR A 82 6.43 6.32 4.76
CA THR A 82 5.85 7.30 5.69
C THR A 82 5.79 6.74 7.12
N VAL A 83 5.36 5.49 7.28
CA VAL A 83 5.29 4.81 8.59
C VAL A 83 6.67 4.66 9.20
N PHE A 84 7.67 4.20 8.42
CA PHE A 84 9.05 4.07 8.91
C PHE A 84 9.63 5.43 9.29
N ALA A 85 9.42 6.46 8.49
CA ALA A 85 9.88 7.81 8.81
C ALA A 85 9.26 8.37 10.10
N ALA A 86 8.00 8.01 10.39
CA ALA A 86 7.28 8.48 11.57
C ALA A 86 7.61 7.71 12.85
N HIS A 87 7.81 6.39 12.75
CA HIS A 87 7.89 5.51 13.92
C HIS A 87 9.25 4.82 14.11
N ALA A 88 10.12 4.87 13.12
CA ALA A 88 11.45 4.28 13.15
C ALA A 88 12.47 5.27 12.59
N SER A 89 12.61 6.41 13.23
CA SER A 89 13.46 7.53 12.78
C SER A 89 14.95 7.17 12.66
N GLU A 90 15.40 6.12 13.36
CA GLU A 90 16.73 5.54 13.27
C GLU A 90 16.95 4.67 12.01
N ILE A 91 15.88 4.35 11.27
CA ILE A 91 15.94 3.54 10.06
C ILE A 91 15.72 4.42 8.83
N LEU A 92 16.64 4.33 7.88
CA LEU A 92 16.51 4.96 6.57
C LEU A 92 16.22 3.89 5.52
N LEU A 93 15.01 3.90 4.96
CA LEU A 93 14.69 3.04 3.83
C LEU A 93 15.31 3.62 2.55
N THR A 94 16.26 2.89 1.98
CA THR A 94 16.96 3.26 0.75
C THR A 94 16.61 2.33 -0.41
N THR A 95 16.95 2.72 -1.62
CA THR A 95 16.76 1.86 -2.80
C THR A 95 18.06 1.10 -3.11
N PRO A 96 18.00 -0.04 -3.83
CA PRO A 96 19.19 -0.80 -4.23
C PRO A 96 20.24 0.04 -4.98
N ARG A 97 19.79 1.08 -5.71
CA ARG A 97 20.67 1.97 -6.47
C ARG A 97 21.43 2.98 -5.61
N GLN A 98 20.89 3.29 -4.43
CA GLN A 98 21.45 4.28 -3.51
C GLN A 98 22.23 3.63 -2.35
N ALA A 99 22.12 2.31 -2.22
CA ALA A 99 22.72 1.56 -1.15
C ALA A 99 24.18 1.20 -1.50
N SER A 100 25.13 1.70 -0.73
CA SER A 100 26.49 1.18 -0.70
C SER A 100 26.83 0.79 0.75
N GLY A 101 27.31 -0.45 0.92
CA GLY A 101 27.69 -0.94 2.26
C GLY A 101 26.50 -1.16 3.21
N VAL A 102 25.34 -1.59 2.69
CA VAL A 102 24.13 -1.89 3.47
C VAL A 102 24.00 -3.39 3.58
N ASP A 103 23.93 -3.90 4.82
CA ASP A 103 23.92 -5.34 5.11
C ASP A 103 22.50 -5.93 5.19
N TYR A 104 21.46 -5.10 5.21
CA TYR A 104 20.09 -5.54 5.41
C TYR A 104 19.17 -5.12 4.28
N ALA A 105 18.27 -6.02 3.90
CA ALA A 105 17.21 -5.74 2.94
C ALA A 105 15.84 -6.10 3.57
N LEU A 106 14.87 -5.23 3.38
CA LEU A 106 13.48 -5.46 3.75
C LEU A 106 12.67 -5.76 2.50
N GLN A 107 12.05 -6.92 2.45
CA GLN A 107 11.09 -7.28 1.44
C GLN A 107 9.73 -7.54 2.09
N LEU A 108 8.70 -6.92 1.55
CA LEU A 108 7.30 -7.18 1.93
C LEU A 108 6.66 -8.05 0.86
N SER A 109 5.89 -9.05 1.29
CA SER A 109 5.02 -9.85 0.43
C SER A 109 3.57 -9.68 0.85
N VAL A 110 2.71 -9.41 -0.11
CA VAL A 110 1.27 -9.20 0.10
C VAL A 110 0.50 -10.22 -0.72
N ASP A 111 0.04 -11.27 -0.03
CA ASP A 111 -0.68 -12.38 -0.65
C ASP A 111 -2.13 -11.99 -1.00
N ARG A 112 -2.73 -11.08 -0.22
CA ARG A 112 -4.11 -10.64 -0.41
C ARG A 112 -4.25 -9.15 -0.15
N PHE A 113 -4.77 -8.45 -1.13
CA PHE A 113 -5.06 -7.01 -1.05
C PHE A 113 -6.41 -6.74 -1.71
N GLU A 114 -7.47 -6.87 -0.93
CA GLU A 114 -8.83 -6.82 -1.41
C GLU A 114 -9.79 -6.20 -0.39
N ALA A 115 -10.86 -5.61 -0.86
CA ALA A 115 -11.99 -5.22 -0.02
C ALA A 115 -12.91 -6.42 0.17
N VAL A 116 -13.15 -6.81 1.41
CA VAL A 116 -14.07 -7.92 1.73
C VAL A 116 -15.47 -7.38 1.89
N TYR A 117 -16.41 -7.88 1.09
CA TYR A 117 -17.82 -7.61 1.28
C TYR A 117 -18.39 -8.50 2.37
N VAL A 118 -18.63 -7.93 3.53
CA VAL A 118 -19.34 -8.59 4.63
C VAL A 118 -20.81 -8.14 4.55
N PRO A 119 -21.75 -9.05 4.21
CA PRO A 119 -23.16 -8.70 4.25
C PRO A 119 -23.53 -8.35 5.71
N ALA A 120 -24.03 -7.15 5.91
CA ALA A 120 -24.46 -6.71 7.24
C ALA A 120 -25.68 -7.54 7.66
N ALA A 121 -25.56 -8.25 8.77
CA ALA A 121 -26.74 -8.80 9.43
C ALA A 121 -27.61 -7.61 9.91
N GLY A 122 -28.55 -7.20 9.06
CA GLY A 122 -29.69 -6.39 9.48
C GLY A 122 -29.53 -4.88 9.70
N LYS A 123 -28.45 -4.16 9.23
CA LYS A 123 -28.48 -2.68 9.07
C LYS A 123 -27.23 -2.14 8.36
N ARG A 124 -27.45 -1.31 7.32
CA ARG A 124 -26.52 -0.43 6.58
C ARG A 124 -25.03 -0.77 6.64
N THR A 125 -24.56 -1.29 5.53
CA THR A 125 -23.18 -1.71 5.24
C THR A 125 -22.16 -0.60 5.51
N ARG A 126 -21.37 -0.71 6.55
CA ARG A 126 -20.06 -0.07 6.62
C ARG A 126 -19.07 -0.93 5.84
N ARG A 127 -18.43 -0.35 4.85
CA ARG A 127 -17.34 -1.02 4.11
C ARG A 127 -16.13 -1.08 5.03
N SER A 128 -15.74 -2.28 5.44
CA SER A 128 -14.47 -2.49 6.14
C SER A 128 -13.46 -3.05 5.16
N CYS A 129 -12.31 -2.40 5.06
CA CYS A 129 -11.17 -2.95 4.34
C CYS A 129 -10.34 -3.76 5.33
N ALA A 130 -10.20 -5.06 5.08
CA ALA A 130 -9.26 -5.90 5.81
C ALA A 130 -8.09 -6.25 4.89
N TRP A 131 -6.89 -5.97 5.34
CA TRP A 131 -5.67 -6.40 4.67
C TRP A 131 -4.86 -7.29 5.60
N ARG A 132 -4.23 -8.29 5.04
CA ARG A 132 -3.36 -9.20 5.79
C ARG A 132 -2.00 -9.25 5.10
N ALA A 133 -0.96 -8.81 5.78
CA ALA A 133 0.41 -8.89 5.36
C ALA A 133 1.17 -9.94 6.19
N ARG A 134 2.05 -10.69 5.54
CA ARG A 134 3.04 -11.53 6.23
C ARG A 134 4.40 -10.88 6.06
N HIS A 135 5.15 -10.85 7.14
CA HIS A 135 6.49 -10.28 7.15
C HIS A 135 7.51 -11.41 7.07
N ALA A 136 8.41 -11.32 6.12
CA ALA A 136 9.63 -12.11 6.11
C ALA A 136 10.82 -11.14 6.21
N CYS A 137 11.54 -11.20 7.32
CA CYS A 137 12.80 -10.51 7.49
C CYS A 137 13.90 -11.55 7.27
N SER A 138 14.73 -11.38 6.24
CA SER A 138 15.89 -12.22 5.99
C SER A 138 17.14 -11.43 6.33
N ALA A 139 17.91 -11.96 7.25
CA ALA A 139 19.25 -11.50 7.56
C ALA A 139 20.26 -12.16 6.64
#